data_859907dcda39621840a70b28bc20aaf1
#
_entry.id   859907dcda39621840a70b28bc20aaf1
#
_cell.length_a   1.000
_cell.length_b   1.000
_cell.length_c   1.000
_cell.angle_alpha   90.00
_cell.angle_beta   90.00
_cell.angle_gamma   90.00
#
_symmetry.space_group_name_H-M   'P 1'
#
loop_
_entity.id
_entity.type
_entity.pdbx_description
1 polymer ?
#
loop_
_entity_poly.entity_id
_entity_poly.type
_entity_poly.pdbx_seq_one_letter_code
_entity_poly.pdbx_strand_id
1 'polypeptide(L)'
;AEVCERNGWELVKQPIDWDAKDMERNSGAIDCIWNGFTMTGREDEYTFSKPYVDNSIVYVVRADSDIQTEADLAGKHVITQAGSSALSALQDESKADVVNSFASLDEIADYNTAFMNLEAGTNDAIAVDIGVAQYQLTTKADKFRMLEEPLSTEQYAIGFKKGNEELRDQVQATLDEMAEDGTLAEIAAKYKDYNLDQMLCLGK
;
A
#
# COMPACT_ATOMS: atom_id res chain seq x y z
N ALA A 1 -10.63 14.43 0.58
CA ALA A 1 -11.69 15.42 0.39
C ALA A 1 -11.92 16.22 1.68
N GLU A 2 -12.34 15.59 2.76
CA GLU A 2 -12.72 16.26 4.03
C GLU A 2 -11.66 17.25 4.55
N VAL A 3 -10.37 16.87 4.54
CA VAL A 3 -9.28 17.76 4.96
C VAL A 3 -9.23 19.03 4.09
N CYS A 4 -9.38 18.90 2.78
CA CYS A 4 -9.41 20.06 1.89
C CYS A 4 -10.63 20.94 2.16
N GLU A 5 -11.79 20.35 2.38
CA GLU A 5 -13.03 21.07 2.69
C GLU A 5 -12.90 21.90 3.98
N ARG A 6 -12.38 21.31 5.06
CA ARG A 6 -12.16 22.01 6.33
C ARG A 6 -11.14 23.15 6.23
N ASN A 7 -10.16 23.04 5.34
CA ASN A 7 -9.15 24.06 5.13
C ASN A 7 -9.52 25.08 4.02
N GLY A 8 -10.65 24.91 3.33
CA GLY A 8 -11.05 25.75 2.20
C GLY A 8 -10.16 25.58 0.97
N TRP A 9 -9.55 24.40 0.80
CA TRP A 9 -8.70 24.07 -0.33
C TRP A 9 -9.48 23.33 -1.42
N GLU A 10 -9.02 23.47 -2.66
CA GLU A 10 -9.49 22.66 -3.77
C GLU A 10 -8.70 21.33 -3.82
N LEU A 11 -9.41 20.21 -3.88
CA LEU A 11 -8.79 18.90 -4.04
C LEU A 11 -8.56 18.58 -5.52
N VAL A 12 -7.30 18.48 -5.91
CA VAL A 12 -6.90 17.96 -7.22
C VAL A 12 -6.34 16.55 -7.06
N LYS A 13 -6.95 15.55 -7.71
CA LYS A 13 -6.43 14.20 -7.77
C LYS A 13 -5.57 14.05 -9.02
N GLN A 14 -4.25 14.00 -8.82
CA GLN A 14 -3.27 13.89 -9.89
C GLN A 14 -2.78 12.43 -10.01
N PRO A 15 -3.15 11.69 -11.06
CA PRO A 15 -2.53 10.40 -11.35
C PRO A 15 -1.06 10.58 -11.72
N ILE A 16 -0.21 9.71 -11.22
CA ILE A 16 1.23 9.69 -11.52
C ILE A 16 1.69 8.25 -11.78
N ASP A 17 2.78 8.11 -12.53
CA ASP A 17 3.52 6.86 -12.56
C ASP A 17 4.19 6.64 -11.21
N TRP A 18 4.02 5.45 -10.62
CA TRP A 18 4.49 5.20 -9.27
C TRP A 18 6.01 5.34 -9.12
N ASP A 19 6.77 4.94 -10.13
CA ASP A 19 8.22 5.12 -10.17
C ASP A 19 8.66 6.58 -10.22
N ALA A 20 7.79 7.48 -10.71
CA ALA A 20 8.07 8.91 -10.81
C ALA A 20 7.66 9.69 -9.54
N LYS A 21 7.09 9.04 -8.52
CA LYS A 21 6.52 9.70 -7.33
C LYS A 21 7.45 10.71 -6.65
N ASP A 22 8.75 10.39 -6.57
CA ASP A 22 9.75 11.26 -5.95
C ASP A 22 10.05 12.49 -6.79
N MET A 23 10.10 12.32 -8.10
CA MET A 23 10.30 13.42 -9.04
C MET A 23 9.10 14.37 -9.03
N GLU A 24 7.89 13.84 -9.08
CA GLU A 24 6.64 14.62 -9.05
C GLU A 24 6.50 15.43 -7.76
N ARG A 25 6.78 14.82 -6.62
CA ARG A 25 6.81 15.49 -5.32
C ARG A 25 7.91 16.55 -5.23
N ASN A 26 9.14 16.24 -5.67
CA ASN A 26 10.29 17.14 -5.56
C ASN A 26 10.16 18.35 -6.47
N SER A 27 9.57 18.21 -7.65
CA SER A 27 9.29 19.30 -8.57
C SER A 27 8.18 20.24 -8.09
N GLY A 28 7.33 19.77 -7.16
CA GLY A 28 6.14 20.50 -6.71
C GLY A 28 4.95 20.34 -7.66
N ALA A 29 4.97 19.34 -8.55
CA ALA A 29 3.83 18.99 -9.39
C ALA A 29 2.68 18.42 -8.55
N ILE A 30 3.00 17.80 -7.42
CA ILE A 30 2.06 17.37 -6.39
C ILE A 30 2.50 17.91 -5.02
N ASP A 31 1.52 18.22 -4.16
CA ASP A 31 1.76 18.73 -2.81
C ASP A 31 2.10 17.61 -1.82
N CYS A 32 1.49 16.45 -2.00
CA CYS A 32 1.71 15.27 -1.15
C CYS A 32 1.33 13.98 -1.90
N ILE A 33 1.82 12.86 -1.37
CA ILE A 33 1.41 11.50 -1.76
C ILE A 33 0.43 11.01 -0.69
N TRP A 34 -0.81 10.77 -1.09
CA TRP A 34 -1.88 10.34 -0.19
C TRP A 34 -2.78 9.29 -0.86
N ASN A 35 -2.28 8.06 -0.95
CA ASN A 35 -2.96 6.96 -1.63
C ASN A 35 -2.72 5.59 -0.98
N GLY A 36 -2.49 5.53 0.33
CA GLY A 36 -1.95 4.34 0.99
C GLY A 36 -0.44 4.28 0.86
N PHE A 37 0.24 5.36 1.25
CA PHE A 37 1.67 5.50 1.11
C PHE A 37 2.39 5.03 2.36
N THR A 38 3.25 4.02 2.21
CA THR A 38 4.00 3.41 3.29
C THR A 38 5.07 4.36 3.82
N MET A 39 5.00 4.64 5.13
CA MET A 39 5.99 5.42 5.85
C MET A 39 7.22 4.58 6.21
N THR A 40 6.98 3.34 6.64
CA THR A 40 8.01 2.42 7.12
C THR A 40 9.17 2.28 6.10
N GLY A 41 10.38 2.57 6.56
CA GLY A 41 11.60 2.52 5.74
C GLY A 41 11.84 3.75 4.85
N ARG A 42 10.99 4.79 4.92
CA ARG A 42 11.11 6.03 4.10
C ARG A 42 11.14 7.31 4.95
N GLU A 43 11.31 7.19 6.25
CA GLU A 43 11.22 8.29 7.21
C GLU A 43 12.27 9.39 6.94
N ASP A 44 13.42 9.01 6.41
CA ASP A 44 14.49 9.94 6.08
C ASP A 44 14.29 10.66 4.75
N GLU A 45 13.43 10.17 3.86
CA GLU A 45 13.24 10.70 2.52
C GLU A 45 12.10 11.72 2.42
N TYR A 46 11.15 11.65 3.35
CA TYR A 46 9.93 12.44 3.35
C TYR A 46 9.73 13.17 4.67
N THR A 47 8.87 14.20 4.64
CA THR A 47 8.21 14.70 5.83
C THR A 47 6.85 14.01 5.90
N PHE A 48 6.63 13.17 6.91
CA PHE A 48 5.40 12.42 7.05
C PHE A 48 4.41 13.03 8.05
N SER A 49 3.12 12.81 7.82
CA SER A 49 2.08 12.90 8.87
C SER A 49 2.31 11.82 9.94
N LYS A 50 1.54 11.84 11.03
CA LYS A 50 1.37 10.64 11.86
C LYS A 50 0.79 9.52 11.00
N PRO A 51 1.11 8.24 11.28
CA PRO A 51 0.45 7.13 10.62
C PRO A 51 -1.05 7.13 10.94
N TYR A 52 -1.86 6.78 9.94
CA TYR A 52 -3.32 6.76 10.08
C TYR A 52 -3.94 5.39 9.80
N VAL A 53 -3.23 4.49 9.11
CA VAL A 53 -3.67 3.13 8.80
C VAL A 53 -2.51 2.15 8.98
N ASP A 54 -2.76 1.07 9.73
CA ASP A 54 -1.88 -0.10 9.75
C ASP A 54 -2.08 -0.89 8.46
N ASN A 55 -0.99 -1.33 7.85
CA ASN A 55 -0.99 -2.10 6.61
C ASN A 55 -0.16 -3.37 6.74
N SER A 56 -0.39 -4.29 5.84
CA SER A 56 0.43 -5.50 5.67
C SER A 56 0.66 -5.75 4.19
N ILE A 57 1.83 -6.27 3.88
CA ILE A 57 2.11 -6.87 2.58
C ILE A 57 1.80 -8.35 2.66
N VAL A 58 1.02 -8.84 1.72
CA VAL A 58 0.57 -10.22 1.65
C VAL A 58 0.92 -10.85 0.31
N TYR A 59 0.95 -12.18 0.28
CA TYR A 59 0.98 -12.91 -0.98
C TYR A 59 -0.44 -13.27 -1.40
N VAL A 60 -0.75 -13.04 -2.68
CA VAL A 60 -1.97 -13.50 -3.34
C VAL A 60 -1.61 -14.56 -4.37
N VAL A 61 -2.34 -15.65 -4.35
CA VAL A 61 -2.19 -16.77 -5.29
C VAL A 61 -3.54 -17.11 -5.92
N ARG A 62 -3.55 -17.91 -6.99
CA ARG A 62 -4.81 -18.44 -7.51
C ARG A 62 -5.51 -19.31 -6.46
N ALA A 63 -6.83 -19.32 -6.47
CA ALA A 63 -7.64 -20.09 -5.52
C ALA A 63 -7.37 -21.60 -5.60
N ASP A 64 -7.03 -22.11 -6.79
CA ASP A 64 -6.72 -23.52 -7.08
C ASP A 64 -5.23 -23.86 -6.89
N SER A 65 -4.40 -22.92 -6.47
CA SER A 65 -2.95 -23.12 -6.24
C SER A 65 -2.70 -24.02 -5.04
N ASP A 66 -1.63 -24.80 -5.10
CA ASP A 66 -1.10 -25.62 -4.01
C ASP A 66 -0.23 -24.85 -3.00
N ILE A 67 0.12 -23.60 -3.31
CA ILE A 67 0.95 -22.72 -2.46
C ILE A 67 0.16 -22.33 -1.22
N GLN A 68 0.62 -22.70 -0.03
CA GLN A 68 -0.05 -22.39 1.25
C GLN A 68 0.79 -21.44 2.12
N THR A 69 2.11 -21.47 1.98
CA THR A 69 3.06 -20.72 2.80
C THR A 69 4.10 -20.02 1.93
N GLU A 70 4.85 -19.09 2.51
CA GLU A 70 5.97 -18.43 1.82
C GLU A 70 7.03 -19.46 1.32
N ALA A 71 7.23 -20.55 2.05
CA ALA A 71 8.18 -21.60 1.67
C ALA A 71 7.79 -22.32 0.35
N ASP A 72 6.49 -22.40 0.05
CA ASP A 72 5.98 -23.03 -1.17
C ASP A 72 6.24 -22.18 -2.43
N LEU A 73 6.72 -20.94 -2.24
CA LEU A 73 7.12 -20.05 -3.35
C LEU A 73 8.48 -20.44 -3.97
N ALA A 74 9.20 -21.39 -3.38
CA ALA A 74 10.43 -21.91 -3.97
C ALA A 74 10.18 -22.46 -5.38
N GLY A 75 10.95 -21.97 -6.38
CA GLY A 75 10.79 -22.31 -7.78
C GLY A 75 9.57 -21.73 -8.47
N LYS A 76 8.85 -20.79 -7.84
CA LYS A 76 7.68 -20.11 -8.40
C LYS A 76 8.03 -18.74 -8.98
N HIS A 77 7.19 -18.24 -9.87
CA HIS A 77 7.29 -16.90 -10.45
C HIS A 77 6.48 -15.92 -9.60
N VAL A 78 7.16 -15.03 -8.89
CA VAL A 78 6.55 -14.00 -8.03
C VAL A 78 6.60 -12.66 -8.74
N ILE A 79 5.53 -11.88 -8.65
CA ILE A 79 5.44 -10.55 -9.27
C ILE A 79 5.04 -9.50 -8.22
N THR A 80 5.55 -8.29 -8.36
CA THR A 80 5.13 -7.14 -7.54
C THR A 80 5.24 -5.85 -8.35
N GLN A 81 4.70 -4.75 -7.82
CA GLN A 81 4.82 -3.44 -8.46
C GLN A 81 6.22 -2.86 -8.24
N ALA A 82 6.80 -2.31 -9.29
CA ALA A 82 8.07 -1.59 -9.25
C ALA A 82 7.99 -0.40 -8.28
N GLY A 83 9.05 -0.17 -7.48
CA GLY A 83 9.13 0.93 -6.51
C GLY A 83 8.11 0.86 -5.35
N SER A 84 7.43 -0.28 -5.16
CA SER A 84 6.47 -0.51 -4.07
C SER A 84 7.15 -0.87 -2.75
N SER A 85 6.41 -0.77 -1.63
CA SER A 85 6.87 -1.30 -0.34
C SER A 85 6.97 -2.82 -0.34
N ALA A 86 6.14 -3.50 -1.12
CA ALA A 86 6.23 -4.95 -1.31
C ALA A 86 7.56 -5.36 -1.94
N LEU A 87 8.02 -4.62 -2.97
CA LEU A 87 9.35 -4.86 -3.54
C LEU A 87 10.45 -4.59 -2.51
N SER A 88 10.35 -3.49 -1.75
CA SER A 88 11.32 -3.17 -0.70
C SER A 88 11.38 -4.25 0.38
N ALA A 89 10.22 -4.79 0.79
CA ALA A 89 10.16 -5.88 1.76
C ALA A 89 10.78 -7.18 1.24
N LEU A 90 10.61 -7.49 -0.06
CA LEU A 90 11.26 -8.63 -0.70
C LEU A 90 12.76 -8.43 -0.87
N GLN A 91 13.22 -7.21 -1.03
CA GLN A 91 14.65 -6.87 -1.15
C GLN A 91 15.36 -6.73 0.20
N ASP A 92 14.63 -6.82 1.31
CA ASP A 92 15.24 -6.83 2.63
C ASP A 92 16.18 -8.02 2.81
N GLU A 93 17.33 -7.79 3.45
CA GLU A 93 18.37 -8.83 3.64
C GLU A 93 17.82 -10.07 4.37
N SER A 94 16.86 -9.90 5.27
CA SER A 94 16.21 -11.01 5.98
C SER A 94 15.37 -11.93 5.08
N LYS A 95 15.00 -11.47 3.90
CA LYS A 95 14.23 -12.21 2.89
C LYS A 95 15.09 -12.80 1.75
N ALA A 96 16.39 -12.53 1.76
CA ALA A 96 17.29 -12.94 0.67
C ALA A 96 17.22 -14.43 0.34
N ASP A 97 17.17 -15.32 1.34
CA ASP A 97 17.10 -16.77 1.13
C ASP A 97 15.79 -17.18 0.43
N VAL A 98 14.67 -16.56 0.84
CA VAL A 98 13.35 -16.81 0.26
C VAL A 98 13.32 -16.35 -1.19
N VAL A 99 13.72 -15.09 -1.43
CA VAL A 99 13.71 -14.51 -2.79
C VAL A 99 14.65 -15.24 -3.73
N ASN A 100 15.83 -15.67 -3.27
CA ASN A 100 16.77 -16.47 -4.06
C ASN A 100 16.22 -17.86 -4.40
N SER A 101 15.20 -18.34 -3.68
CA SER A 101 14.54 -19.60 -3.98
C SER A 101 13.49 -19.49 -5.09
N PHE A 102 13.01 -18.27 -5.42
CA PHE A 102 12.03 -18.06 -6.50
C PHE A 102 12.61 -18.43 -7.87
N ALA A 103 11.76 -18.84 -8.80
CA ALA A 103 12.17 -18.97 -10.20
C ALA A 103 12.43 -17.58 -10.81
N SER A 104 11.59 -16.58 -10.47
CA SER A 104 11.80 -15.18 -10.77
C SER A 104 11.09 -14.29 -9.78
N LEU A 105 11.61 -13.07 -9.59
CA LEU A 105 10.89 -11.93 -9.02
C LEU A 105 10.74 -10.90 -10.14
N ASP A 106 9.51 -10.75 -10.61
CA ASP A 106 9.18 -9.87 -11.73
C ASP A 106 8.62 -8.54 -11.21
N GLU A 107 9.00 -7.45 -11.85
CA GLU A 107 8.50 -6.11 -11.54
C GLU A 107 7.56 -5.63 -12.64
N ILE A 108 6.46 -4.98 -12.25
CA ILE A 108 5.47 -4.46 -13.17
C ILE A 108 4.99 -3.06 -12.75
N ALA A 109 4.50 -2.27 -13.70
CA ALA A 109 4.12 -0.87 -13.43
C ALA A 109 2.86 -0.76 -12.54
N ASP A 110 1.92 -1.70 -12.64
CA ASP A 110 0.65 -1.63 -11.91
C ASP A 110 0.11 -3.01 -11.49
N TYR A 111 -0.60 -3.04 -10.36
CA TYR A 111 -1.16 -4.26 -9.82
C TYR A 111 -2.33 -4.85 -10.63
N ASN A 112 -3.08 -4.05 -11.42
CA ASN A 112 -4.15 -4.63 -12.25
C ASN A 112 -3.56 -5.59 -13.28
N THR A 113 -2.44 -5.21 -13.89
CA THR A 113 -1.71 -6.07 -14.82
C THR A 113 -1.11 -7.29 -14.10
N ALA A 114 -0.59 -7.13 -12.86
CA ALA A 114 -0.12 -8.25 -12.06
C ALA A 114 -1.24 -9.29 -11.80
N PHE A 115 -2.44 -8.83 -11.42
CA PHE A 115 -3.60 -9.72 -11.22
C PHE A 115 -4.07 -10.39 -12.51
N MET A 116 -3.97 -9.72 -13.67
CA MET A 116 -4.24 -10.35 -14.97
C MET A 116 -3.22 -11.45 -15.28
N ASN A 117 -1.95 -11.22 -14.98
CA ASN A 117 -0.88 -12.21 -15.16
C ASN A 117 -1.08 -13.43 -14.23
N LEU A 118 -1.45 -13.19 -12.96
CA LEU A 118 -1.77 -14.26 -12.02
C LEU A 118 -2.96 -15.11 -12.50
N GLU A 119 -4.04 -14.46 -12.97
CA GLU A 119 -5.24 -15.12 -13.50
C GLU A 119 -4.90 -15.95 -14.75
N ALA A 120 -4.02 -15.44 -15.61
CA ALA A 120 -3.54 -16.14 -16.81
C ALA A 120 -2.54 -17.27 -16.50
N GLY A 121 -2.01 -17.35 -15.28
CA GLY A 121 -1.01 -18.33 -14.89
C GLY A 121 0.42 -18.02 -15.38
N THR A 122 0.68 -16.77 -15.77
CA THR A 122 2.02 -16.30 -16.14
C THR A 122 2.91 -16.16 -14.91
N ASN A 123 2.33 -15.73 -13.78
CA ASN A 123 2.96 -15.71 -12.47
C ASN A 123 2.18 -16.61 -11.52
N ASP A 124 2.82 -17.06 -10.45
CA ASP A 124 2.26 -17.97 -9.45
C ASP A 124 1.75 -17.22 -8.22
N ALA A 125 2.38 -16.11 -7.87
CA ALA A 125 2.03 -15.28 -6.72
C ALA A 125 2.29 -13.79 -6.99
N ILE A 126 1.52 -12.95 -6.29
CA ILE A 126 1.71 -11.49 -6.24
C ILE A 126 2.04 -11.11 -4.79
N ALA A 127 3.10 -10.33 -4.58
CA ALA A 127 3.32 -9.62 -3.31
C ALA A 127 2.67 -8.23 -3.41
N VAL A 128 1.74 -7.91 -2.50
CA VAL A 128 0.89 -6.73 -2.62
C VAL A 128 0.34 -6.28 -1.27
N ASP A 129 -0.05 -5.01 -1.18
CA ASP A 129 -0.78 -4.45 -0.04
C ASP A 129 -2.09 -5.19 0.22
N ILE A 130 -2.39 -5.47 1.49
CA ILE A 130 -3.60 -6.21 1.88
C ILE A 130 -4.88 -5.51 1.42
N GLY A 131 -4.93 -4.18 1.39
CA GLY A 131 -6.09 -3.42 0.90
C GLY A 131 -6.34 -3.65 -0.59
N VAL A 132 -5.29 -3.73 -1.42
CA VAL A 132 -5.40 -4.05 -2.85
C VAL A 132 -5.83 -5.50 -3.04
N ALA A 133 -5.26 -6.44 -2.26
CA ALA A 133 -5.65 -7.84 -2.28
C ALA A 133 -7.14 -8.00 -1.94
N GLN A 134 -7.61 -7.39 -0.85
CA GLN A 134 -9.02 -7.44 -0.42
C GLN A 134 -9.97 -6.87 -1.48
N TYR A 135 -9.61 -5.76 -2.12
CA TYR A 135 -10.40 -5.21 -3.23
C TYR A 135 -10.60 -6.23 -4.36
N GLN A 136 -9.54 -6.91 -4.78
CA GLN A 136 -9.63 -7.94 -5.82
C GLN A 136 -10.46 -9.16 -5.35
N LEU A 137 -10.29 -9.57 -4.11
CA LEU A 137 -11.03 -10.69 -3.54
C LEU A 137 -12.53 -10.38 -3.35
N THR A 138 -12.92 -9.11 -3.18
CA THR A 138 -14.35 -8.72 -3.12
C THR A 138 -15.11 -9.12 -4.38
N THR A 139 -14.45 -9.05 -5.54
CA THR A 139 -15.08 -9.32 -6.84
C THR A 139 -14.66 -10.65 -7.48
N LYS A 140 -13.54 -11.23 -7.02
CA LYS A 140 -12.89 -12.40 -7.63
C LYS A 140 -12.47 -13.44 -6.58
N ALA A 141 -13.28 -13.63 -5.54
CA ALA A 141 -12.98 -14.59 -4.46
C ALA A 141 -12.89 -16.05 -4.94
N ASP A 142 -13.52 -16.37 -6.05
CA ASP A 142 -13.45 -17.68 -6.71
C ASP A 142 -12.13 -17.91 -7.47
N LYS A 143 -11.37 -16.84 -7.75
CA LYS A 143 -10.13 -16.89 -8.55
C LYS A 143 -8.88 -16.77 -7.72
N PHE A 144 -8.91 -16.03 -6.62
CA PHE A 144 -7.74 -15.68 -5.83
C PHE A 144 -7.97 -15.95 -4.34
N ARG A 145 -6.88 -16.15 -3.63
CA ARG A 145 -6.82 -16.15 -2.16
C ARG A 145 -5.52 -15.54 -1.67
N MET A 146 -5.52 -15.03 -0.45
CA MET A 146 -4.33 -14.57 0.26
C MET A 146 -3.73 -15.73 1.05
N LEU A 147 -2.41 -15.72 1.23
CA LEU A 147 -1.76 -16.55 2.25
C LEU A 147 -2.04 -15.99 3.64
N GLU A 148 -2.04 -16.84 4.66
CA GLU A 148 -2.37 -16.44 6.03
C GLU A 148 -1.30 -15.56 6.66
N GLU A 149 -0.02 -15.89 6.42
CA GLU A 149 1.09 -15.13 6.98
C GLU A 149 1.46 -13.96 6.07
N PRO A 150 1.50 -12.73 6.59
CA PRO A 150 1.94 -11.58 5.82
C PRO A 150 3.46 -11.63 5.58
N LEU A 151 3.90 -11.11 4.44
CA LEU A 151 5.31 -10.87 4.15
C LEU A 151 5.92 -9.87 5.13
N SER A 152 5.20 -8.78 5.40
CA SER A 152 5.58 -7.73 6.33
C SER A 152 4.38 -6.95 6.86
N THR A 153 4.59 -6.21 7.95
CA THR A 153 3.65 -5.21 8.47
C THR A 153 4.26 -3.83 8.39
N GLU A 154 3.44 -2.85 8.08
CA GLU A 154 3.86 -1.47 7.85
C GLU A 154 2.76 -0.47 8.19
N GLN A 155 3.03 0.83 8.07
CA GLN A 155 2.05 1.87 8.33
C GLN A 155 1.95 2.85 7.18
N TYR A 156 0.72 3.26 6.86
CA TYR A 156 0.46 4.34 5.91
C TYR A 156 0.45 5.70 6.60
N ALA A 157 1.13 6.64 5.97
CA ALA A 157 1.10 8.05 6.31
C ALA A 157 1.03 8.91 5.05
N ILE A 158 0.79 10.19 5.20
CA ILE A 158 0.83 11.13 4.08
C ILE A 158 2.27 11.60 3.90
N GLY A 159 2.83 11.41 2.71
CA GLY A 159 4.20 11.82 2.38
C GLY A 159 4.25 13.19 1.74
N PHE A 160 4.92 14.13 2.39
CA PHE A 160 5.20 15.47 1.88
C PHE A 160 6.65 15.59 1.43
N LYS A 161 6.96 16.61 0.63
CA LYS A 161 8.35 16.95 0.31
C LYS A 161 9.15 17.13 1.60
N LYS A 162 10.35 16.58 1.66
CA LYS A 162 11.24 16.70 2.83
C LYS A 162 11.45 18.18 3.19
N GLY A 163 11.16 18.53 4.45
CA GLY A 163 11.23 19.89 4.96
C GLY A 163 9.93 20.70 4.79
N ASN A 164 8.88 20.18 4.14
CA ASN A 164 7.57 20.86 4.05
C ASN A 164 6.73 20.56 5.31
N GLU A 165 7.20 21.03 6.44
CA GLU A 165 6.55 20.82 7.73
C GLU A 165 5.29 21.68 7.90
N GLU A 166 5.25 22.86 7.29
CA GLU A 166 4.10 23.78 7.39
C GLU A 166 2.83 23.12 6.83
N LEU A 167 2.87 22.60 5.62
CA LEU A 167 1.72 21.94 5.03
C LEU A 167 1.38 20.63 5.77
N ARG A 168 2.41 19.85 6.17
CA ARG A 168 2.22 18.65 6.98
C ARG A 168 1.47 18.96 8.27
N ASP A 169 1.85 20.01 8.99
CA ASP A 169 1.26 20.38 10.27
C ASP A 169 -0.19 20.85 10.12
N GLN A 170 -0.51 21.59 9.06
CA GLN A 170 -1.89 21.98 8.74
C GLN A 170 -2.76 20.76 8.46
N VAL A 171 -2.29 19.84 7.62
CA VAL A 171 -3.01 18.59 7.33
C VAL A 171 -3.14 17.72 8.58
N GLN A 172 -2.08 17.62 9.38
CA GLN A 172 -2.09 16.81 10.61
C GLN A 172 -3.08 17.37 11.64
N ALA A 173 -3.11 18.68 11.83
CA ALA A 173 -4.07 19.31 12.75
C ALA A 173 -5.52 18.96 12.37
N THR A 174 -5.85 19.04 11.08
CA THR A 174 -7.19 18.66 10.60
C THR A 174 -7.47 17.18 10.78
N LEU A 175 -6.48 16.30 10.57
CA LEU A 175 -6.65 14.87 10.82
C LEU A 175 -6.87 14.55 12.30
N ASP A 176 -6.16 15.24 13.19
CA ASP A 176 -6.32 15.09 14.64
C ASP A 176 -7.74 15.55 15.06
N GLU A 177 -8.25 16.67 14.53
CA GLU A 177 -9.64 17.10 14.72
C GLU A 177 -10.65 16.06 14.22
N MET A 178 -10.42 15.48 13.04
CA MET A 178 -11.30 14.44 12.46
C MET A 178 -11.27 13.15 13.28
N ALA A 179 -10.15 12.84 13.94
CA ALA A 179 -10.05 11.71 14.84
C ALA A 179 -10.86 11.98 16.14
N GLU A 180 -10.76 13.20 16.69
CA GLU A 180 -11.44 13.59 17.92
C GLU A 180 -12.96 13.70 17.74
N ASP A 181 -13.44 14.23 16.63
CA ASP A 181 -14.88 14.42 16.36
C ASP A 181 -15.56 13.15 15.76
N GLY A 182 -14.80 12.09 15.52
CA GLY A 182 -15.29 10.82 15.01
C GLY A 182 -15.43 10.74 13.48
N THR A 183 -15.20 11.82 12.75
CA THR A 183 -15.32 11.85 11.27
C THR A 183 -14.40 10.84 10.61
N LEU A 184 -13.18 10.65 11.15
CA LEU A 184 -12.23 9.70 10.57
C LEU A 184 -12.74 8.25 10.69
N ALA A 185 -13.32 7.90 11.84
CA ALA A 185 -13.94 6.59 12.05
C ALA A 185 -15.19 6.38 11.15
N GLU A 186 -16.01 7.41 10.97
CA GLU A 186 -17.16 7.37 10.06
C GLU A 186 -16.74 7.15 8.60
N ILE A 187 -15.64 7.79 8.17
CA ILE A 187 -15.08 7.58 6.84
C ILE A 187 -14.58 6.15 6.70
N ALA A 188 -13.80 5.65 7.68
CA ALA A 188 -13.28 4.29 7.66
C ALA A 188 -14.39 3.23 7.61
N ALA A 189 -15.49 3.44 8.35
CA ALA A 189 -16.64 2.54 8.36
C ALA A 189 -17.35 2.40 7.00
N LYS A 190 -17.24 3.41 6.11
CA LYS A 190 -17.77 3.32 4.73
C LYS A 190 -16.99 2.31 3.88
N TYR A 191 -15.78 1.96 4.30
CA TYR A 191 -14.87 1.05 3.62
C TYR A 191 -14.60 -0.22 4.43
N LYS A 192 -15.55 -0.63 5.28
CA LYS A 192 -15.44 -1.85 6.12
C LYS A 192 -15.21 -3.13 5.29
N ASP A 193 -15.71 -3.16 4.05
CA ASP A 193 -15.52 -4.30 3.15
C ASP A 193 -14.04 -4.48 2.74
N TYR A 194 -13.21 -3.46 3.00
CA TYR A 194 -11.75 -3.47 2.85
C TYR A 194 -11.02 -3.51 4.20
N ASN A 195 -11.72 -3.81 5.29
CA ASN A 195 -11.22 -3.79 6.67
C ASN A 195 -10.62 -2.45 7.13
N LEU A 196 -10.91 -1.34 6.47
CA LEU A 196 -10.29 -0.06 6.79
C LEU A 196 -10.64 0.44 8.21
N ASP A 197 -11.83 0.11 8.70
CA ASP A 197 -12.28 0.40 10.06
C ASP A 197 -11.44 -0.31 11.14
N GLN A 198 -10.91 -1.51 10.84
CA GLN A 198 -10.01 -2.24 11.74
C GLN A 198 -8.56 -1.77 11.62
N MET A 199 -8.16 -1.36 10.42
CA MET A 199 -6.80 -0.93 10.12
C MET A 199 -6.52 0.53 10.52
N LEU A 200 -7.55 1.35 10.75
CA LEU A 200 -7.40 2.74 11.21
C LEU A 200 -6.66 2.76 12.54
N CYS A 201 -5.53 3.47 12.63
CA CYS A 201 -4.70 3.58 13.84
C CYS A 201 -4.63 5.00 14.42
N LEU A 202 -4.94 6.05 13.65
CA LEU A 202 -4.99 7.42 14.16
C LEU A 202 -6.25 7.63 15.01
N GLY A 203 -6.06 8.13 16.24
CA GLY A 203 -7.15 8.36 17.19
C GLY A 203 -7.52 7.14 18.05
N LYS A 204 -6.72 6.09 18.00
CA LYS A 204 -6.84 4.92 18.90
C LYS A 204 -5.85 5.00 20.05
#